data_b333ca6330398e240db14d5a1f482f9d
#
_entry.id   b333ca6330398e240db14d5a1f482f9d
#
_cell.length_a   1.000
_cell.length_b   1.000
_cell.length_c   1.000
_cell.angle_alpha   90.00
_cell.angle_beta   90.00
_cell.angle_gamma   90.00
#
_symmetry.space_group_name_H-M   'P 1'
#
loop_
_entity.id
_entity.type
_entity.pdbx_description
1 polymer ?
#
loop_
_entity_poly.entity_id
_entity_poly.type
_entity_poly.pdbx_seq_one_letter_code
_entity_poly.pdbx_strand_id
1 'polypeptide(L)' 'MPKFIDAHKMNPLTKQQLKQAQNAPKDEFGVTHENIIYSETENKLFCVLNAPNKEAVEKHHRKIGIKPDYIHEVKTTK' A
#
# COMPACT_ATOMS: atom_id res chain seq x y z
N MET A 1 8.63 5.69 12.09
CA MET A 1 7.83 6.24 10.99
C MET A 1 6.37 5.96 11.18
N PRO A 2 5.48 6.90 10.81
CA PRO A 2 4.05 6.60 10.83
C PRO A 2 3.68 5.46 9.91
N LYS A 3 2.62 4.76 10.28
CA LYS A 3 2.06 3.68 9.47
C LYS A 3 0.72 4.11 8.91
N PHE A 4 0.43 3.63 7.71
CA PHE A 4 -0.84 3.91 7.04
C PHE A 4 -1.41 2.62 6.47
N ILE A 5 -2.73 2.53 6.45
CA ILE A 5 -3.42 1.45 5.76
C ILE A 5 -4.21 2.06 4.62
N ASP A 6 -4.16 1.41 3.46
CA ASP A 6 -5.01 1.77 2.34
C ASP A 6 -5.70 0.53 1.80
N ALA A 7 -6.78 0.73 1.09
CA ALA A 7 -7.52 -0.35 0.46
C ALA A 7 -7.91 0.07 -0.96
N HIS A 8 -7.86 -0.89 -1.86
CA HIS A 8 -8.33 -0.72 -3.24
C HIS A 8 -8.58 -2.10 -3.83
N LYS A 9 -9.05 -2.12 -5.08
CA LYS A 9 -9.26 -3.38 -5.78
C LYS A 9 -7.92 -4.04 -6.09
N MET A 10 -7.90 -5.38 -6.07
CA MET A 10 -6.70 -6.12 -6.43
C MET A 10 -6.41 -6.05 -7.93
N ASN A 11 -7.44 -6.22 -8.78
CA ASN A 11 -7.25 -6.16 -10.22
C ASN A 11 -6.79 -4.77 -10.66
N PRO A 12 -5.89 -4.67 -11.62
CA PRO A 12 -5.30 -5.72 -12.45
C PRO A 12 -3.99 -6.32 -11.89
N LEU A 13 -3.68 -6.11 -10.63
CA LEU A 13 -2.42 -6.58 -10.05
C LEU A 13 -2.41 -8.09 -9.87
N THR A 14 -1.24 -8.71 -10.12
CA THR A 14 -1.03 -10.14 -9.95
C THR A 14 -0.35 -10.42 -8.62
N LYS A 15 -0.44 -11.66 -8.14
CA LYS A 15 0.26 -12.09 -6.92
C LYS A 15 1.76 -11.79 -6.99
N GLN A 16 2.36 -11.99 -8.16
CA GLN A 16 3.78 -11.74 -8.35
C GLN A 16 4.11 -10.27 -8.21
N GLN A 17 3.27 -9.40 -8.75
CA GLN A 17 3.43 -7.95 -8.60
C GLN A 17 3.32 -7.52 -7.14
N LEU A 18 2.42 -8.16 -6.38
CA LEU A 18 2.27 -7.87 -4.95
C LEU A 18 3.51 -8.28 -4.16
N LYS A 19 4.10 -9.44 -4.49
CA LYS A 19 5.34 -9.87 -3.86
C LYS A 19 6.50 -8.92 -4.17
N GLN A 20 6.57 -8.44 -5.39
CA GLN A 20 7.59 -7.47 -5.80
C GLN A 20 7.41 -6.16 -5.04
N ALA A 21 6.17 -5.69 -4.89
CA ALA A 21 5.88 -4.48 -4.13
C ALA A 21 6.24 -4.63 -2.65
N GLN A 22 5.92 -5.79 -2.06
CA GLN A 22 6.24 -6.08 -0.67
C GLN A 22 7.74 -5.98 -0.41
N ASN A 23 8.56 -6.44 -1.35
CA ASN A 23 10.02 -6.50 -1.20
C ASN A 23 10.73 -5.29 -1.82
N ALA A 24 10.00 -4.34 -2.38
CA ALA A 24 10.58 -3.18 -3.01
C ALA A 24 11.26 -2.27 -1.98
N PRO A 25 12.39 -1.65 -2.35
CA PRO A 25 13.03 -0.68 -1.48
C PRO A 25 12.16 0.58 -1.34
N LYS A 26 12.54 1.42 -0.38
CA LYS A 26 11.87 2.71 -0.17
C LYS A 26 11.87 3.51 -1.46
N ASP A 27 10.69 4.02 -1.83
CA ASP A 27 10.55 4.81 -3.04
C ASP A 27 11.00 6.27 -2.83
N GLU A 28 10.84 7.10 -3.87
CA GLU A 28 11.24 8.51 -3.83
C GLU A 28 10.46 9.34 -2.82
N PHE A 29 9.28 8.86 -2.40
CA PHE A 29 8.44 9.54 -1.41
C PHE A 29 8.67 9.03 0.00
N GLY A 30 9.57 8.06 0.18
CA GLY A 30 9.86 7.47 1.47
C GLY A 30 8.88 6.39 1.89
N VAL A 31 8.17 5.79 0.95
CA VAL A 31 7.16 4.76 1.23
C VAL A 31 7.75 3.37 1.10
N THR A 32 7.49 2.53 2.10
CA THR A 32 7.79 1.09 2.03
C THR A 32 6.54 0.31 2.42
N HIS A 33 6.44 -0.90 1.91
CA HIS A 33 5.35 -1.80 2.27
C HIS A 33 5.76 -2.64 3.47
N GLU A 34 5.02 -2.53 4.56
CA GLU A 34 5.23 -3.41 5.71
C GLU A 34 4.53 -4.74 5.48
N ASN A 35 3.31 -4.70 4.96
CA ASN A 35 2.56 -5.91 4.64
C ASN A 35 1.52 -5.60 3.57
N ILE A 36 1.22 -6.61 2.77
CA ILE A 36 0.16 -6.55 1.77
C ILE A 36 -0.75 -7.73 2.01
N ILE A 37 -2.03 -7.46 2.23
CA ILE A 37 -3.05 -8.47 2.48
C ILE A 37 -4.04 -8.40 1.33
N TYR A 38 -4.35 -9.54 0.74
CA TYR A 38 -5.23 -9.53 -0.43
C TYR A 38 -6.24 -10.67 -0.39
N SER A 39 -7.36 -10.44 -1.07
CA SER A 39 -8.40 -11.44 -1.27
C SER A 39 -8.73 -11.49 -2.76
N GLU A 40 -8.39 -12.59 -3.40
CA GLU A 40 -8.73 -12.79 -4.81
C GLU A 40 -10.24 -12.95 -4.98
N THR A 41 -10.87 -13.65 -4.05
CA THR A 41 -12.31 -13.90 -4.08
C THR A 41 -13.11 -12.60 -4.02
N GLU A 42 -12.70 -11.67 -3.17
CA GLU A 42 -13.40 -10.40 -2.97
C GLU A 42 -12.83 -9.26 -3.82
N ASN A 43 -11.76 -9.53 -4.57
CA ASN A 43 -11.05 -8.52 -5.37
C ASN A 43 -10.67 -7.31 -4.51
N LYS A 44 -10.04 -7.58 -3.36
CA LYS A 44 -9.64 -6.54 -2.41
C LYS A 44 -8.17 -6.64 -2.08
N LEU A 45 -7.56 -5.49 -1.87
CA LEU A 45 -6.16 -5.39 -1.48
C LEU A 45 -6.04 -4.37 -0.36
N PHE A 46 -5.29 -4.74 0.67
CA PHE A 46 -5.00 -3.87 1.81
C PHE A 46 -3.50 -3.75 1.94
N CYS A 47 -2.99 -2.53 1.96
CA CYS A 47 -1.56 -2.28 2.12
C CYS A 47 -1.31 -1.60 3.45
N VAL A 48 -0.39 -2.14 4.23
CA VAL A 48 0.13 -1.47 5.43
C VAL A 48 1.49 -0.91 5.04
N LEU A 49 1.60 0.41 5.10
CA LEU A 49 2.76 1.14 4.60
C LEU A 49 3.44 1.92 5.72
N ASN A 50 4.75 2.07 5.59
CA ASN A 50 5.51 3.05 6.37
C ASN A 50 5.79 4.23 5.45
N ALA A 51 5.46 5.43 5.91
CA ALA A 51 5.65 6.65 5.13
C ALA A 51 5.82 7.85 6.06
N PRO A 52 6.48 8.92 5.61
CA PRO A 52 6.65 10.10 6.47
C PRO A 52 5.35 10.83 6.78
N ASN A 53 4.39 10.80 5.87
CA ASN A 53 3.08 11.43 6.06
C ASN A 53 2.07 10.87 5.06
N LYS A 54 0.81 11.24 5.22
CA LYS A 54 -0.29 10.78 4.36
C LYS A 54 -0.10 11.23 2.91
N GLU A 55 0.42 12.43 2.72
CA GLU A 55 0.65 12.98 1.39
C GLU A 55 1.62 12.10 0.59
N ALA A 56 2.65 11.55 1.24
CA ALA A 56 3.60 10.65 0.58
C ALA A 56 2.88 9.40 0.05
N VAL A 57 1.94 8.86 0.81
CA VAL A 57 1.14 7.71 0.40
C VAL A 57 0.26 8.07 -0.81
N GLU A 58 -0.34 9.25 -0.79
CA GLU A 58 -1.15 9.72 -1.91
C GLU A 58 -0.32 9.87 -3.19
N LYS A 59 0.88 10.44 -3.08
CA LYS A 59 1.79 10.60 -4.22
C LYS A 59 2.25 9.24 -4.76
N HIS A 60 2.53 8.29 -3.87
CA HIS A 60 2.90 6.95 -4.26
C HIS A 60 1.80 6.29 -5.10
N HIS A 61 0.55 6.40 -4.68
CA HIS A 61 -0.58 5.84 -5.42
C HIS A 61 -0.80 6.53 -6.77
N ARG A 62 -0.63 7.85 -6.83
CA ARG A 62 -0.75 8.58 -8.09
C ARG A 62 0.31 8.14 -9.10
N LYS A 63 1.53 7.89 -8.63
CA LYS A 63 2.63 7.45 -9.49
C LYS A 63 2.33 6.10 -10.13
N ILE A 64 1.75 5.16 -9.38
CA ILE A 64 1.43 3.84 -9.90
C ILE A 64 0.05 3.77 -10.56
N GLY A 65 -0.68 4.90 -10.57
CA GLY A 65 -1.97 4.99 -11.27
C GLY A 65 -3.12 4.27 -10.56
N ILE A 66 -3.03 4.08 -9.25
CA ILE A 66 -4.06 3.41 -8.47
C ILE A 66 -4.69 4.42 -7.51
N LYS A 67 -6.02 4.50 -7.53
CA LYS A 67 -6.77 5.35 -6.61
C LYS A 67 -7.27 4.50 -5.44
N PRO A 68 -6.77 4.71 -4.22
CA PRO A 68 -7.24 3.94 -3.07
C PRO A 68 -8.64 4.41 -2.65
N ASP A 69 -9.39 3.49 -2.04
CA ASP A 69 -10.70 3.80 -1.48
C ASP A 69 -10.55 4.72 -0.26
N TYR A 70 -9.51 4.49 0.52
CA TYR A 70 -9.16 5.33 1.67
C TYR A 70 -7.69 5.16 2.02
N ILE A 71 -7.19 6.12 2.80
CA ILE A 71 -5.86 6.06 3.41
C ILE A 71 -6.05 6.53 4.84
N HIS A 72 -5.70 5.69 5.81
CA HIS A 72 -5.81 6.02 7.23
C HIS A 72 -4.47 5.85 7.92
N GLU A 73 -4.14 6.78 8.79
CA GLU A 73 -3.00 6.59 9.69
C GLU A 73 -3.42 5.59 10.77
N VAL A 74 -2.57 4.60 11.01
CA VAL A 74 -2.88 3.50 11.94
C VAL A 74 -1.71 3.19 12.83
N LYS A 75 -1.98 2.43 13.87
CA LYS A 75 -0.97 1.83 14.74
C LYS A 75 -1.25 0.35 14.82
N THR A 76 -0.21 -0.43 14.99
CA THR A 76 -0.34 -1.88 15.15
C THR A 76 0.02 -2.25 16.58
N THR A 77 -0.53 -3.40 17.03
CA THR A 77 -0.24 -3.91 18.36
C THR A 77 1.02 -4.76 18.41
N LYS A 78 1.61 -5.00 17.27
CA LYS A 78 2.89 -5.71 17.16
C LYS A 78 4.02 -4.77 16.88
#